data_bbd8c5cb64f4ca91445c5bb0d6df2c98
#
_entry.id   bbd8c5cb64f4ca91445c5bb0d6df2c98
#
_cell.length_a   1.000
_cell.length_b   1.000
_cell.length_c   1.000
_cell.angle_alpha   90.00
_cell.angle_beta   90.00
_cell.angle_gamma   90.00
#
_symmetry.space_group_name_H-M   'P 1'
#
loop_
_entity.id
_entity.type
_entity.pdbx_description
1 polymer ?
#
loop_
_entity_poly.entity_id
_entity_poly.type
_entity_poly.pdbx_seq_one_letter_code
_entity_poly.pdbx_strand_id
1 'polypeptide(L)'
;ISECLVGSEMCIRDRLTLSDKCYRAELVLGMTTDTQDADGEVLTECEVTCSEDEIRQAIMSFVGEIEQIPPMYSALKVNGKKLYELARQGVEIERKPRIVEIHHIRIEEIALPYVTFTVGCSKGTYIRTLCADIGDKLGCGALMESLVRTRVGTFPIEEALKLSQVEELVREGHLEERVIAPDAVFEEYEAITALPEADKALSNGNKLYFGQVRAVRKRFADGEWV
;
A
#
# COMPACT_ATOMS: atom_id res chain seq x y z
N ILE A 1 -13.85 24.82 -3.92
CA ILE A 1 -13.24 23.79 -4.79
C ILE A 1 -11.99 24.44 -5.38
N SER A 2 -10.91 24.55 -4.62
CA SER A 2 -9.74 25.30 -5.07
C SER A 2 -8.45 24.48 -5.17
N GLU A 3 -8.48 23.18 -4.96
CA GLU A 3 -7.24 22.41 -4.84
C GLU A 3 -7.14 21.14 -5.68
N CYS A 4 -8.09 20.82 -6.52
CA CYS A 4 -7.91 19.71 -7.44
C CYS A 4 -7.95 20.19 -8.89
N LEU A 5 -6.80 20.54 -9.42
CA LEU A 5 -6.55 20.50 -10.86
C LEU A 5 -6.46 19.04 -11.23
N VAL A 6 -7.59 18.48 -11.67
CA VAL A 6 -7.62 17.18 -12.33
C VAL A 6 -6.63 17.23 -13.48
N GLY A 7 -5.61 16.41 -13.47
CA GLY A 7 -4.64 16.29 -14.55
C GLY A 7 -3.18 16.52 -14.20
N SER A 8 -2.81 16.82 -12.95
CA SER A 8 -1.41 16.75 -12.60
C SER A 8 -1.03 15.32 -12.19
N GLU A 9 0.02 14.76 -12.78
CA GLU A 9 0.62 13.46 -12.39
C GLU A 9 0.84 13.37 -10.89
N MET A 10 1.05 14.50 -10.21
CA MET A 10 1.23 14.59 -8.78
C MET A 10 -0.06 14.22 -8.02
N CYS A 11 -1.24 14.67 -8.47
CA CYS A 11 -2.52 14.32 -7.84
C CYS A 11 -2.81 12.82 -7.95
N ILE A 12 -2.58 12.22 -9.12
CA ILE A 12 -2.77 10.78 -9.35
C ILE A 12 -1.83 9.97 -8.44
N ARG A 13 -0.55 10.30 -8.43
CA ARG A 13 0.45 9.63 -7.59
C ARG A 13 0.10 9.74 -6.10
N ASP A 14 -0.30 10.91 -5.65
CA ASP A 14 -0.63 11.14 -4.24
C ASP A 14 -1.86 10.32 -3.84
N ARG A 15 -2.88 10.21 -4.72
CA ARG A 15 -4.04 9.35 -4.51
C ARG A 15 -3.65 7.88 -4.41
N LEU A 16 -2.90 7.35 -5.36
CA LEU A 16 -2.43 5.96 -5.34
C LEU A 16 -1.56 5.66 -4.11
N THR A 17 -0.81 6.66 -3.64
CA THR A 17 -0.03 6.53 -2.40
C THR A 17 -0.94 6.37 -1.18
N LEU A 18 -2.10 7.03 -1.17
CA LEU A 18 -3.07 6.97 -0.09
C LEU A 18 -3.99 5.74 -0.14
N SER A 19 -4.15 5.12 -1.31
CA SER A 19 -5.03 3.96 -1.50
C SER A 19 -4.57 2.75 -0.67
N ASP A 20 -5.50 1.85 -0.40
CA ASP A 20 -5.22 0.56 0.22
C ASP A 20 -4.40 -0.35 -0.70
N LYS A 21 -3.69 -1.28 -0.11
CA LYS A 21 -2.85 -2.24 -0.82
C LYS A 21 -3.20 -3.65 -0.42
N CYS A 22 -3.05 -4.57 -1.38
CA CYS A 22 -3.04 -6.00 -1.07
C CYS A 22 -1.67 -6.58 -1.37
N TYR A 23 -1.27 -7.51 -0.52
CA TYR A 23 0.00 -8.22 -0.65
C TYR A 23 -0.21 -9.71 -0.49
N ARG A 24 0.57 -10.49 -1.20
CA ARG A 24 0.83 -11.90 -0.91
C ARG A 24 2.19 -11.97 -0.25
N ALA A 25 2.24 -12.49 0.96
CA ALA A 25 3.44 -12.62 1.77
C ALA A 25 3.67 -14.07 2.16
N GLU A 26 4.95 -14.42 2.28
CA GLU A 26 5.39 -15.64 2.90
C GLU A 26 6.23 -15.29 4.11
N LEU A 27 5.92 -15.85 5.26
CA LEU A 27 6.72 -15.72 6.47
C LEU A 27 7.38 -17.05 6.81
N VAL A 28 8.55 -16.98 7.45
CA VAL A 28 9.25 -18.12 8.05
C VAL A 28 9.17 -17.98 9.55
N LEU A 29 8.62 -18.98 10.22
CA LEU A 29 8.59 -19.09 11.67
C LEU A 29 9.91 -19.66 12.21
N GLY A 30 10.23 -19.30 13.45
CA GLY A 30 11.39 -19.85 14.16
C GLY A 30 12.71 -19.11 13.87
N MET A 31 12.67 -17.97 13.18
CA MET A 31 13.87 -17.20 12.86
C MET A 31 13.58 -15.70 12.90
N THR A 32 14.53 -14.90 13.39
CA THR A 32 14.45 -13.43 13.32
C THR A 32 15.70 -12.85 12.68
N THR A 33 15.53 -11.70 11.99
CA THR A 33 16.62 -10.95 11.39
C THR A 33 16.57 -9.47 11.80
N ASP A 34 17.68 -8.77 11.65
CA ASP A 34 17.80 -7.32 11.95
C ASP A 34 16.93 -6.46 11.03
N THR A 35 16.62 -6.93 9.82
CA THR A 35 15.75 -6.24 8.85
C THR A 35 14.30 -6.69 8.88
N GLN A 36 13.97 -7.75 9.64
CA GLN A 36 12.67 -8.43 9.69
C GLN A 36 12.30 -9.13 8.36
N ASP A 37 13.25 -9.32 7.45
CA ASP A 37 13.11 -10.04 6.18
C ASP A 37 14.32 -10.95 5.93
N ALA A 38 14.25 -11.76 4.86
CA ALA A 38 15.27 -12.76 4.54
C ALA A 38 16.62 -12.16 4.08
N ASP A 39 16.67 -10.85 3.77
CA ASP A 39 17.91 -10.18 3.36
C ASP A 39 18.79 -9.77 4.56
N GLY A 40 18.27 -9.84 5.79
CA GLY A 40 18.96 -9.44 7.00
C GLY A 40 19.87 -10.50 7.61
N GLU A 41 20.69 -10.07 8.59
CA GLU A 41 21.49 -10.99 9.41
C GLU A 41 20.59 -11.69 10.43
N VAL A 42 20.77 -13.02 10.55
CA VAL A 42 20.01 -13.83 11.51
C VAL A 42 20.42 -13.46 12.93
N LEU A 43 19.43 -13.08 13.74
CA LEU A 43 19.61 -12.72 15.15
C LEU A 43 19.32 -13.89 16.09
N THR A 44 18.22 -14.63 15.82
CA THR A 44 17.79 -15.76 16.63
C THR A 44 17.24 -16.88 15.76
N GLU A 45 17.42 -18.12 16.24
CA GLU A 45 16.75 -19.31 15.71
C GLU A 45 16.06 -20.04 16.86
N CYS A 46 14.83 -20.52 16.64
CA CYS A 46 14.02 -21.20 17.62
C CYS A 46 13.22 -22.33 16.96
N GLU A 47 13.00 -23.42 17.68
CA GLU A 47 12.15 -24.50 17.20
C GLU A 47 10.68 -24.05 17.14
N VAL A 48 9.99 -24.38 16.04
CA VAL A 48 8.58 -24.08 15.86
C VAL A 48 7.74 -25.23 16.45
N THR A 49 7.22 -25.00 17.62
CA THR A 49 6.38 -25.99 18.35
C THR A 49 4.88 -25.69 18.29
N CYS A 50 4.52 -24.57 17.65
CA CYS A 50 3.12 -24.12 17.52
C CYS A 50 2.33 -25.04 16.60
N SER A 51 1.09 -25.34 16.97
CA SER A 51 0.13 -26.02 16.11
C SER A 51 -0.39 -25.10 15.00
N GLU A 52 -0.94 -25.68 13.93
CA GLU A 52 -1.57 -24.89 12.86
C GLU A 52 -2.72 -24.02 13.37
N ASP A 53 -3.49 -24.48 14.36
CA ASP A 53 -4.60 -23.70 14.93
C ASP A 53 -4.11 -22.48 15.70
N GLU A 54 -3.01 -22.60 16.46
CA GLU A 54 -2.39 -21.47 17.15
C GLU A 54 -1.86 -20.45 16.14
N ILE A 55 -1.23 -20.90 15.05
CA ILE A 55 -0.73 -20.05 13.99
C ILE A 55 -1.90 -19.30 13.33
N ARG A 56 -2.99 -19.99 12.98
CA ARG A 56 -4.18 -19.37 12.40
C ARG A 56 -4.78 -18.32 13.34
N GLN A 57 -4.93 -18.64 14.62
CA GLN A 57 -5.45 -17.70 15.62
C GLN A 57 -4.55 -16.48 15.79
N ALA A 58 -3.23 -16.67 15.86
CA ALA A 58 -2.27 -15.57 15.97
C ALA A 58 -2.37 -14.64 14.77
N ILE A 59 -2.33 -15.16 13.54
CA ILE A 59 -2.43 -14.37 12.29
C ILE A 59 -3.76 -13.61 12.24
N MET A 60 -4.88 -14.28 12.47
CA MET A 60 -6.22 -13.67 12.38
C MET A 60 -6.46 -12.61 13.43
N SER A 61 -5.74 -12.63 14.55
CA SER A 61 -5.86 -11.62 15.60
C SER A 61 -5.29 -10.24 15.22
N PHE A 62 -4.58 -10.13 14.10
CA PHE A 62 -4.09 -8.86 13.56
C PHE A 62 -5.09 -8.17 12.62
N VAL A 63 -6.26 -8.78 12.36
CA VAL A 63 -7.30 -8.12 11.55
C VAL A 63 -7.95 -7.01 12.37
N GLY A 64 -8.08 -5.82 11.78
CA GLY A 64 -8.60 -4.60 12.39
C GLY A 64 -7.51 -3.55 12.58
N GLU A 65 -7.76 -2.61 13.47
CA GLU A 65 -6.78 -1.58 13.84
C GLU A 65 -5.69 -2.17 14.74
N ILE A 66 -4.44 -1.96 14.36
CA ILE A 66 -3.27 -2.37 15.13
C ILE A 66 -2.28 -1.21 15.29
N GLU A 67 -1.55 -1.22 16.38
CA GLU A 67 -0.37 -0.37 16.53
C GLU A 67 0.85 -1.09 15.96
N GLN A 68 1.57 -0.43 15.05
CA GLN A 68 2.76 -0.97 14.44
C GLN A 68 3.94 0.00 14.61
N ILE A 69 5.07 -0.48 15.11
CA ILE A 69 6.33 0.28 15.16
C ILE A 69 7.02 0.12 13.80
N PRO A 70 7.19 1.20 13.01
CA PRO A 70 7.85 1.11 11.72
C PRO A 70 9.27 0.56 11.85
N PRO A 71 9.74 -0.28 10.90
CA PRO A 71 11.10 -0.82 10.96
C PRO A 71 12.15 0.26 10.72
N MET A 72 13.37 0.05 11.25
CA MET A 72 14.51 0.95 10.98
C MET A 72 14.85 1.00 9.50
N TYR A 73 14.75 -0.13 8.78
CA TYR A 73 14.94 -0.18 7.34
C TYR A 73 13.70 0.30 6.58
N SER A 74 13.32 1.58 6.79
CA SER A 74 12.20 2.22 6.11
C SER A 74 12.57 3.59 5.52
N ALA A 75 11.77 4.06 4.56
CA ALA A 75 11.94 5.38 3.94
C ALA A 75 11.36 6.54 4.77
N LEU A 76 10.86 6.26 5.98
CA LEU A 76 10.38 7.29 6.89
C LEU A 76 11.50 8.25 7.24
N LYS A 77 11.17 9.54 7.30
CA LYS A 77 12.12 10.59 7.69
C LYS A 77 11.93 10.98 9.15
N VAL A 78 13.04 11.03 9.87
CA VAL A 78 13.11 11.61 11.22
C VAL A 78 14.24 12.65 11.19
N ASN A 79 13.95 13.87 11.60
CA ASN A 79 14.89 15.00 11.56
C ASN A 79 15.54 15.20 10.15
N GLY A 80 14.77 14.96 9.07
CA GLY A 80 15.22 15.14 7.69
C GLY A 80 16.01 13.97 7.09
N LYS A 81 16.45 12.98 7.90
CA LYS A 81 17.16 11.78 7.43
C LYS A 81 16.21 10.59 7.35
N LYS A 82 16.38 9.72 6.36
CA LYS A 82 15.61 8.49 6.24
C LYS A 82 16.09 7.45 7.26
N LEU A 83 15.18 6.67 7.83
CA LEU A 83 15.51 5.66 8.84
C LEU A 83 16.51 4.62 8.34
N TYR A 84 16.38 4.15 7.10
CA TYR A 84 17.32 3.19 6.53
C TYR A 84 18.76 3.75 6.40
N GLU A 85 18.93 5.07 6.24
CA GLU A 85 20.25 5.70 6.20
C GLU A 85 20.92 5.68 7.57
N LEU A 86 20.13 5.81 8.64
CA LEU A 86 20.60 5.70 10.02
C LEU A 86 20.90 4.25 10.39
N ALA A 87 20.02 3.31 9.99
CA ALA A 87 20.21 1.88 10.22
C ALA A 87 21.54 1.38 9.61
N ARG A 88 21.86 1.77 8.37
CA ARG A 88 23.13 1.45 7.72
C ARG A 88 24.38 2.01 8.42
N GLN A 89 24.20 3.04 9.26
CA GLN A 89 25.25 3.62 10.10
C GLN A 89 25.32 2.97 11.48
N GLY A 90 24.52 1.95 11.75
CA GLY A 90 24.40 1.33 13.06
C GLY A 90 23.70 2.21 14.10
N VAL A 91 23.00 3.24 13.68
CA VAL A 91 22.27 4.16 14.57
C VAL A 91 20.81 3.72 14.65
N GLU A 92 20.42 3.28 15.83
CA GLU A 92 19.01 3.02 16.14
C GLU A 92 18.39 4.23 16.83
N ILE A 93 17.17 4.60 16.43
CA ILE A 93 16.40 5.68 17.04
C ILE A 93 15.03 5.18 17.48
N GLU A 94 14.50 5.82 18.51
CA GLU A 94 13.14 5.56 18.96
C GLU A 94 12.14 5.92 17.87
N ARG A 95 11.22 4.99 17.58
CA ARG A 95 10.16 5.12 16.60
C ARG A 95 8.81 5.09 17.30
N LYS A 96 7.97 6.06 17.00
CA LYS A 96 6.62 6.11 17.55
C LYS A 96 5.74 5.08 16.87
N PRO A 97 4.93 4.31 17.61
CA PRO A 97 3.89 3.46 17.04
C PRO A 97 2.95 4.27 16.13
N ARG A 98 2.42 3.61 15.12
CA ARG A 98 1.42 4.17 14.21
C ARG A 98 0.25 3.22 14.12
N ILE A 99 -0.96 3.76 14.14
CA ILE A 99 -2.16 2.98 13.90
C ILE A 99 -2.22 2.71 12.39
N VAL A 100 -2.36 1.43 12.06
CA VAL A 100 -2.62 0.94 10.71
C VAL A 100 -3.79 -0.03 10.76
N GLU A 101 -4.48 -0.22 9.65
CA GLU A 101 -5.64 -1.11 9.59
C GLU A 101 -5.35 -2.30 8.67
N ILE A 102 -5.58 -3.49 9.17
CA ILE A 102 -5.57 -4.72 8.40
C ILE A 102 -7.02 -5.09 8.09
N HIS A 103 -7.45 -4.85 6.86
CA HIS A 103 -8.84 -5.06 6.45
C HIS A 103 -9.23 -6.53 6.44
N HIS A 104 -8.32 -7.40 5.97
CA HIS A 104 -8.49 -8.85 5.94
C HIS A 104 -7.15 -9.56 5.80
N ILE A 105 -7.11 -10.80 6.31
CA ILE A 105 -6.03 -11.75 6.04
C ILE A 105 -6.66 -13.06 5.57
N ARG A 106 -6.09 -13.66 4.54
CA ARG A 106 -6.44 -15.01 4.08
C ARG A 106 -5.20 -15.87 4.06
N ILE A 107 -5.15 -16.86 4.93
CA ILE A 107 -4.07 -17.85 4.96
C ILE A 107 -4.27 -18.79 3.77
N GLU A 108 -3.25 -18.89 2.91
CA GLU A 108 -3.26 -19.74 1.71
C GLU A 108 -2.71 -21.12 2.01
N GLU A 109 -1.56 -21.17 2.72
CA GLU A 109 -0.86 -22.41 3.02
C GLU A 109 -0.11 -22.30 4.36
N ILE A 110 -0.08 -23.40 5.11
CA ILE A 110 0.80 -23.58 6.27
C ILE A 110 1.62 -24.83 5.99
N ALA A 111 2.91 -24.64 5.68
CA ALA A 111 3.87 -25.70 5.41
C ALA A 111 5.13 -25.43 6.25
N LEU A 112 5.05 -25.73 7.54
CA LEU A 112 6.08 -25.36 8.53
C LEU A 112 7.50 -25.61 8.05
N PRO A 113 8.41 -24.64 8.23
CA PRO A 113 8.23 -23.38 8.97
C PRO A 113 7.60 -22.25 8.16
N TYR A 114 7.16 -22.48 6.94
CA TYR A 114 6.62 -21.47 6.01
C TYR A 114 5.11 -21.30 6.15
N VAL A 115 4.66 -20.05 6.13
CA VAL A 115 3.23 -19.72 6.07
C VAL A 115 3.00 -18.65 5.01
N THR A 116 2.16 -18.98 4.02
CA THR A 116 1.76 -18.07 2.95
C THR A 116 0.39 -17.49 3.23
N PHE A 117 0.24 -16.17 3.10
CA PHE A 117 -1.04 -15.49 3.28
C PHE A 117 -1.17 -14.27 2.36
N THR A 118 -2.41 -13.91 2.08
CA THR A 118 -2.77 -12.65 1.42
C THR A 118 -3.33 -11.69 2.47
N VAL A 119 -2.92 -10.43 2.42
CA VAL A 119 -3.34 -9.38 3.35
C VAL A 119 -3.76 -8.12 2.60
N GLY A 120 -4.93 -7.57 2.94
CA GLY A 120 -5.37 -6.24 2.54
C GLY A 120 -5.20 -5.28 3.70
N CYS A 121 -4.58 -4.12 3.46
CA CYS A 121 -4.24 -3.19 4.52
C CYS A 121 -4.24 -1.73 4.07
N SER A 122 -4.37 -0.83 5.04
CA SER A 122 -4.26 0.60 4.85
C SER A 122 -2.85 1.03 4.44
N LYS A 123 -2.74 2.26 3.93
CA LYS A 123 -1.43 2.87 3.63
C LYS A 123 -0.51 2.87 4.85
N GLY A 124 0.78 2.71 4.59
CA GLY A 124 1.82 2.82 5.62
C GLY A 124 2.03 1.57 6.45
N THR A 125 1.30 0.49 6.20
CA THR A 125 1.50 -0.82 6.83
C THR A 125 2.78 -1.47 6.32
N TYR A 126 3.60 -1.98 7.23
CA TYR A 126 4.82 -2.73 6.94
C TYR A 126 4.55 -4.23 7.12
N ILE A 127 4.51 -4.96 6.01
CA ILE A 127 4.19 -6.40 6.03
C ILE A 127 5.29 -7.20 6.72
N ARG A 128 6.57 -6.82 6.59
CA ARG A 128 7.65 -7.47 7.32
C ARG A 128 7.54 -7.30 8.84
N THR A 129 7.09 -6.13 9.31
CA THR A 129 6.82 -5.94 10.74
C THR A 129 5.61 -6.77 11.18
N LEU A 130 4.56 -6.89 10.35
CA LEU A 130 3.44 -7.79 10.62
C LEU A 130 3.92 -9.24 10.76
N CYS A 131 4.83 -9.71 9.90
CA CYS A 131 5.42 -11.05 10.00
C CYS A 131 6.19 -11.23 11.33
N ALA A 132 7.02 -10.24 11.70
CA ALA A 132 7.76 -10.26 12.97
C ALA A 132 6.81 -10.26 14.17
N ASP A 133 5.80 -9.40 14.19
CA ASP A 133 4.80 -9.30 15.27
C ASP A 133 4.00 -10.62 15.42
N ILE A 134 3.70 -11.32 14.31
CA ILE A 134 3.08 -12.66 14.33
C ILE A 134 4.02 -13.66 15.02
N GLY A 135 5.31 -13.66 14.65
CA GLY A 135 6.32 -14.53 15.25
C GLY A 135 6.53 -14.27 16.74
N ASP A 136 6.55 -13.00 17.14
CA ASP A 136 6.65 -12.58 18.53
C ASP A 136 5.44 -13.05 19.35
N LYS A 137 4.23 -12.93 18.78
CA LYS A 137 3.01 -13.41 19.39
C LYS A 137 2.98 -14.92 19.60
N LEU A 138 3.57 -15.68 18.67
CA LEU A 138 3.73 -17.14 18.76
C LEU A 138 4.89 -17.55 19.69
N GLY A 139 5.78 -16.59 20.04
CA GLY A 139 6.92 -16.84 20.93
C GLY A 139 8.10 -17.54 20.27
N CYS A 140 8.07 -17.80 18.95
CA CYS A 140 9.16 -18.44 18.21
C CYS A 140 9.92 -17.48 17.28
N GLY A 141 9.44 -16.24 17.13
CA GLY A 141 9.95 -15.30 16.13
C GLY A 141 9.53 -15.66 14.70
N ALA A 142 9.56 -14.66 13.82
CA ALA A 142 9.36 -14.84 12.39
C ALA A 142 10.04 -13.72 11.60
N LEU A 143 10.27 -13.98 10.32
CA LEU A 143 10.71 -13.01 9.33
C LEU A 143 9.85 -13.11 8.06
N MET A 144 9.87 -12.08 7.24
CA MET A 144 9.25 -12.11 5.92
C MET A 144 10.21 -12.70 4.89
N GLU A 145 9.85 -13.82 4.27
CA GLU A 145 10.64 -14.48 3.24
C GLU A 145 10.44 -13.85 1.87
N SER A 146 9.18 -13.68 1.48
CA SER A 146 8.84 -13.08 0.20
C SER A 146 7.62 -12.18 0.30
N LEU A 147 7.56 -11.19 -0.62
CA LEU A 147 6.47 -10.23 -0.68
C LEU A 147 6.16 -9.86 -2.13
N VAL A 148 4.89 -10.01 -2.50
CA VAL A 148 4.36 -9.53 -3.77
C VAL A 148 3.19 -8.59 -3.48
N ARG A 149 3.25 -7.36 -3.97
CA ARG A 149 2.11 -6.46 -3.93
C ARG A 149 1.17 -6.80 -5.07
N THR A 150 -0.01 -7.34 -4.75
CA THR A 150 -0.97 -7.84 -5.71
C THR A 150 -1.99 -6.79 -6.14
N ARG A 151 -2.19 -5.70 -5.35
CA ARG A 151 -3.13 -4.63 -5.70
C ARG A 151 -2.75 -3.30 -5.05
N VAL A 152 -3.01 -2.20 -5.76
CA VAL A 152 -2.97 -0.82 -5.25
C VAL A 152 -4.28 -0.14 -5.65
N GLY A 153 -5.11 0.25 -4.68
CA GLY A 153 -6.43 0.78 -4.98
C GLY A 153 -7.23 -0.16 -5.89
N THR A 154 -7.60 0.31 -7.07
CA THR A 154 -8.34 -0.45 -8.08
C THR A 154 -7.44 -1.22 -9.07
N PHE A 155 -6.12 -1.07 -9.01
CA PHE A 155 -5.16 -1.64 -9.98
C PHE A 155 -4.60 -2.98 -9.47
N PRO A 156 -5.03 -4.12 -10.02
CA PRO A 156 -4.50 -5.44 -9.69
C PRO A 156 -3.22 -5.74 -10.48
N ILE A 157 -2.38 -6.63 -9.94
CA ILE A 157 -1.11 -7.02 -10.57
C ILE A 157 -1.31 -7.78 -11.90
N GLU A 158 -2.44 -8.46 -12.05
CA GLU A 158 -2.79 -9.23 -13.23
C GLU A 158 -2.91 -8.35 -14.48
N GLU A 159 -3.25 -7.08 -14.31
CA GLU A 159 -3.35 -6.10 -15.38
C GLU A 159 -2.03 -5.34 -15.65
N ALA A 160 -1.03 -5.55 -14.78
CA ALA A 160 0.26 -4.90 -14.92
C ALA A 160 1.06 -5.47 -16.10
N LEU A 161 1.71 -4.59 -16.84
CA LEU A 161 2.58 -4.95 -17.96
C LEU A 161 4.05 -4.98 -17.52
N LYS A 162 4.80 -5.96 -18.01
CA LYS A 162 6.27 -5.96 -17.90
C LYS A 162 6.83 -4.90 -18.86
N LEU A 163 7.99 -4.33 -18.53
CA LEU A 163 8.63 -3.32 -19.40
C LEU A 163 8.85 -3.82 -20.83
N SER A 164 9.20 -5.10 -21.01
CA SER A 164 9.34 -5.71 -22.34
C SER A 164 8.04 -5.72 -23.13
N GLN A 165 6.88 -5.93 -22.48
CA GLN A 165 5.57 -5.86 -23.12
C GLN A 165 5.21 -4.42 -23.50
N VAL A 166 5.58 -3.43 -22.66
CA VAL A 166 5.39 -2.02 -22.99
C VAL A 166 6.23 -1.65 -24.23
N GLU A 167 7.50 -2.09 -24.30
CA GLU A 167 8.37 -1.86 -25.47
C GLU A 167 7.81 -2.48 -26.75
N GLU A 168 7.19 -3.65 -26.66
CA GLU A 168 6.53 -4.32 -27.77
C GLU A 168 5.31 -3.54 -28.27
N LEU A 169 4.43 -3.13 -27.32
CA LEU A 169 3.26 -2.29 -27.64
C LEU A 169 3.63 -0.96 -28.29
N VAL A 170 4.72 -0.32 -27.84
CA VAL A 170 5.25 0.90 -28.47
C VAL A 170 5.68 0.62 -29.89
N ARG A 171 6.40 -0.47 -30.14
CA ARG A 171 6.89 -0.87 -31.45
C ARG A 171 5.77 -1.19 -32.44
N GLU A 172 4.68 -1.76 -31.93
CA GLU A 172 3.49 -2.12 -32.70
C GLU A 172 2.48 -0.95 -32.86
N GLY A 173 2.66 0.15 -32.13
CA GLY A 173 1.76 1.30 -32.16
C GLY A 173 0.47 1.12 -31.38
N HIS A 174 0.41 0.15 -30.47
CA HIS A 174 -0.77 -0.21 -29.66
C HIS A 174 -0.69 0.26 -28.19
N LEU A 175 0.32 1.05 -27.81
CA LEU A 175 0.47 1.47 -26.43
C LEU A 175 -0.74 2.27 -25.92
N GLU A 176 -1.29 3.16 -26.76
CA GLU A 176 -2.41 4.03 -26.37
C GLU A 176 -3.65 3.25 -25.94
N GLU A 177 -3.87 2.04 -26.48
CA GLU A 177 -4.98 1.15 -26.10
C GLU A 177 -4.85 0.62 -24.66
N ARG A 178 -3.65 0.69 -24.09
CA ARG A 178 -3.33 0.21 -22.73
C ARG A 178 -3.13 1.34 -21.74
N VAL A 179 -3.14 2.58 -22.19
CA VAL A 179 -3.05 3.76 -21.31
C VAL A 179 -4.40 3.97 -20.64
N ILE A 180 -4.39 3.95 -19.32
CA ILE A 180 -5.56 4.22 -18.49
C ILE A 180 -5.75 5.73 -18.43
N ALA A 181 -6.94 6.21 -18.79
CA ALA A 181 -7.23 7.63 -18.74
C ALA A 181 -7.17 8.15 -17.28
N PRO A 182 -6.69 9.39 -17.05
CA PRO A 182 -6.54 9.94 -15.70
C PRO A 182 -7.84 9.95 -14.89
N ASP A 183 -8.97 10.16 -15.52
CA ASP A 183 -10.30 10.17 -14.90
C ASP A 183 -10.73 8.80 -14.38
N ALA A 184 -10.25 7.69 -14.97
CA ALA A 184 -10.49 6.34 -14.45
C ALA A 184 -9.92 6.11 -13.03
N VAL A 185 -8.88 6.86 -12.64
CA VAL A 185 -8.33 6.82 -11.28
C VAL A 185 -9.29 7.44 -10.26
N PHE A 186 -10.24 8.24 -10.73
CA PHE A 186 -11.17 9.02 -9.93
C PHE A 186 -12.63 8.54 -10.04
N GLU A 187 -12.88 7.36 -10.65
CA GLU A 187 -14.23 6.82 -10.85
C GLU A 187 -15.04 6.65 -9.55
N GLU A 188 -14.35 6.43 -8.42
CA GLU A 188 -14.98 6.31 -7.10
C GLU A 188 -15.50 7.65 -6.54
N TYR A 189 -15.04 8.77 -7.09
CA TYR A 189 -15.44 10.10 -6.66
C TYR A 189 -16.67 10.61 -7.41
N GLU A 190 -17.36 11.54 -6.77
CA GLU A 190 -18.47 12.23 -7.41
C GLU A 190 -17.95 13.11 -8.56
N ALA A 191 -18.72 13.19 -9.63
CA ALA A 191 -18.35 13.95 -10.82
C ALA A 191 -19.28 15.13 -11.07
N ILE A 192 -18.69 16.27 -11.39
CA ILE A 192 -19.39 17.48 -11.83
C ILE A 192 -19.10 17.67 -13.32
N THR A 193 -20.16 17.86 -14.10
CA THR A 193 -20.03 18.26 -15.50
C THR A 193 -20.20 19.77 -15.59
N ALA A 194 -19.15 20.45 -16.02
CA ALA A 194 -19.20 21.90 -16.24
C ALA A 194 -19.87 22.26 -17.58
N LEU A 195 -20.36 23.49 -17.68
CA LEU A 195 -20.77 24.06 -18.94
C LEU A 195 -19.55 24.43 -19.81
N PRO A 196 -19.65 24.40 -21.16
CA PRO A 196 -18.51 24.69 -22.04
C PRO A 196 -17.87 26.06 -21.79
N GLU A 197 -18.65 27.05 -21.30
CA GLU A 197 -18.13 28.38 -20.98
C GLU A 197 -17.12 28.37 -19.82
N ALA A 198 -17.11 27.30 -19.00
CA ALA A 198 -16.21 27.14 -17.88
C ALA A 198 -14.86 26.51 -18.28
N ASP A 199 -14.75 25.89 -19.46
CA ASP A 199 -13.56 25.12 -19.89
C ASP A 199 -12.29 25.92 -19.78
N LYS A 200 -12.30 27.17 -20.28
CA LYS A 200 -11.12 28.04 -20.23
C LYS A 200 -10.73 28.42 -18.79
N ALA A 201 -11.71 28.59 -17.92
CA ALA A 201 -11.48 28.93 -16.52
C ALA A 201 -10.92 27.73 -15.76
N LEU A 202 -11.48 26.54 -15.97
CA LEU A 202 -11.03 25.28 -15.37
C LEU A 202 -9.63 24.89 -15.86
N SER A 203 -9.35 24.99 -17.16
CA SER A 203 -8.03 24.72 -17.71
C SER A 203 -6.93 25.62 -17.14
N ASN A 204 -7.29 26.81 -16.65
CA ASN A 204 -6.38 27.73 -15.98
C ASN A 204 -6.39 27.60 -14.44
N GLY A 205 -7.05 26.58 -13.89
CA GLY A 205 -7.12 26.36 -12.45
C GLY A 205 -8.02 27.32 -11.68
N ASN A 206 -8.95 27.99 -12.36
CA ASN A 206 -9.89 28.90 -11.73
C ASN A 206 -11.05 28.15 -11.04
N LYS A 207 -11.69 28.83 -10.12
CA LYS A 207 -12.86 28.30 -9.42
C LYS A 207 -14.04 28.09 -10.35
N LEU A 208 -14.75 26.98 -10.18
CA LEU A 208 -16.05 26.72 -10.80
C LEU A 208 -17.16 27.31 -9.94
N TYR A 209 -18.10 28.04 -10.56
CA TYR A 209 -19.28 28.60 -9.89
C TYR A 209 -20.50 27.77 -10.23
N PHE A 210 -21.50 27.76 -9.33
CA PHE A 210 -22.75 26.99 -9.50
C PHE A 210 -23.44 27.23 -10.84
N GLY A 211 -23.45 28.49 -11.32
CA GLY A 211 -24.04 28.84 -12.63
C GLY A 211 -23.29 28.23 -13.83
N GLN A 212 -22.13 27.65 -13.63
CA GLN A 212 -21.30 27.01 -14.66
C GLN A 212 -21.37 25.47 -14.59
N VAL A 213 -22.22 24.92 -13.71
CA VAL A 213 -22.40 23.48 -13.54
C VAL A 213 -23.59 23.03 -14.37
N ARG A 214 -23.38 22.07 -15.27
CA ARG A 214 -24.41 21.45 -16.10
C ARG A 214 -25.09 20.28 -15.40
N ALA A 215 -24.32 19.43 -14.74
CA ALA A 215 -24.83 18.26 -14.06
C ALA A 215 -23.92 17.87 -12.88
N VAL A 216 -24.53 17.28 -11.88
CA VAL A 216 -23.86 16.67 -10.72
C VAL A 216 -24.34 15.23 -10.65
N ARG A 217 -23.43 14.26 -10.57
CA ARG A 217 -23.73 12.82 -10.58
C ARG A 217 -24.47 12.40 -9.31
N LYS A 218 -24.05 12.92 -8.15
CA LYS A 218 -24.71 12.82 -6.85
C LYS A 218 -24.60 14.14 -6.09
N ARG A 219 -25.41 14.29 -5.04
CA ARG A 219 -25.24 15.40 -4.10
C ARG A 219 -24.03 15.11 -3.19
N PHE A 220 -23.15 16.08 -3.06
CA PHE A 220 -22.00 16.05 -2.18
C PHE A 220 -22.15 17.14 -1.10
N ALA A 221 -21.55 16.90 0.06
CA ALA A 221 -21.50 17.86 1.15
C ALA A 221 -20.33 18.84 0.98
N ASP A 222 -20.37 19.95 1.74
CA ASP A 222 -19.26 20.89 1.76
C ASP A 222 -17.98 20.20 2.30
N GLY A 223 -16.91 20.27 1.51
CA GLY A 223 -15.62 19.65 1.84
C GLY A 223 -15.43 18.23 1.31
N GLU A 224 -16.43 17.63 0.68
CA GLU A 224 -16.23 16.38 -0.06
C GLU A 224 -15.51 16.63 -1.39
N TRP A 225 -14.73 15.62 -1.79
CA TRP A 225 -14.04 15.64 -3.08
C TRP A 225 -14.99 15.30 -4.23
N VAL A 226 -14.88 16.02 -5.31
CA VAL A 226 -15.64 15.81 -6.55
C VAL A 226 -14.73 15.95 -7.77
#